data_9e5cb1074c8cb4fe371559dc0bbf170f
#
_entry.id   9e5cb1074c8cb4fe371559dc0bbf170f
#
_cell.length_a   1.000
_cell.length_b   1.000
_cell.length_c   1.000
_cell.angle_alpha   90.00
_cell.angle_beta   90.00
_cell.angle_gamma   90.00
#
_symmetry.space_group_name_H-M   'P 1'
#
loop_
_entity.id
_entity.type
_entity.pdbx_description
1 polymer ?
#
loop_
_entity_poly.entity_id
_entity_poly.type
_entity_poly.pdbx_seq_one_letter_code
_entity_poly.pdbx_strand_id
1 'polypeptide(L)'
;YQIIEYCKKNPYLAGVSAVLTLIYTGMRVGELPSIKVYSNYLTCITEKTRRGHDEVVRKIPFTPMLKKVIDLIDFEKARTVSPYSVRDLLKRIFPDRHVHEFRYTFITRAKECGVNPEVVMIWSGHEFDNDVKTSRVDRGYTTYSDEYLFREASKVRYEL
;
A
#
# COMPACT_ATOMS: atom_id res chain seq x y z
N TYR A 1 -8.28 -6.19 12.00
CA TYR A 1 -9.73 -6.32 12.16
C TYR A 1 -10.36 -5.08 12.80
N GLN A 2 -10.05 -4.74 14.06
CA GLN A 2 -10.68 -3.65 14.81
C GLN A 2 -10.71 -2.30 14.09
N ILE A 3 -9.60 -1.90 13.44
CA ILE A 3 -9.55 -0.62 12.73
C ILE A 3 -10.47 -0.59 11.51
N ILE A 4 -10.63 -1.71 10.83
CA ILE A 4 -11.50 -1.82 9.65
C ILE A 4 -12.96 -1.72 10.08
N GLU A 5 -13.33 -2.40 11.17
CA GLU A 5 -14.67 -2.31 11.75
C GLU A 5 -14.97 -0.88 12.24
N TYR A 6 -13.98 -0.23 12.84
CA TYR A 6 -14.12 1.18 13.24
C TYR A 6 -14.33 2.08 12.01
N CYS A 7 -13.56 1.89 10.94
CA CYS A 7 -13.72 2.65 9.70
C CYS A 7 -15.09 2.44 9.07
N LYS A 8 -15.57 1.20 9.02
CA LYS A 8 -16.92 0.88 8.50
C LYS A 8 -18.03 1.56 9.29
N LYS A 9 -17.90 1.66 10.61
CA LYS A 9 -18.86 2.33 11.49
C LYS A 9 -18.78 3.86 11.42
N ASN A 10 -17.67 4.40 10.97
CA ASN A 10 -17.39 5.83 10.96
C ASN A 10 -16.89 6.34 9.59
N PRO A 11 -17.62 6.06 8.50
CA PRO A 11 -17.11 6.31 7.13
C PRO A 11 -16.88 7.79 6.82
N TYR A 12 -17.47 8.69 7.61
CA TYR A 12 -17.39 10.14 7.41
C TYR A 12 -16.16 10.79 8.05
N LEU A 13 -15.44 10.07 8.92
CA LEU A 13 -14.28 10.64 9.58
C LEU A 13 -13.16 10.91 8.58
N ALA A 14 -12.51 12.07 8.77
CA ALA A 14 -11.28 12.37 8.05
C ALA A 14 -10.23 11.29 8.32
N GLY A 15 -9.56 10.85 7.29
CA GLY A 15 -8.54 9.81 7.38
C GLY A 15 -9.03 8.38 7.12
N VAL A 16 -10.33 8.08 7.16
CA VAL A 16 -10.85 6.72 6.92
C VAL A 16 -10.44 6.20 5.55
N SER A 17 -10.66 6.97 4.48
CA SER A 17 -10.25 6.58 3.12
C SER A 17 -8.75 6.37 3.01
N ALA A 18 -7.95 7.22 3.65
CA ALA A 18 -6.50 7.09 3.69
C ALA A 18 -6.05 5.83 4.45
N VAL A 19 -6.62 5.58 5.63
CA VAL A 19 -6.31 4.39 6.44
C VAL A 19 -6.62 3.11 5.69
N LEU A 20 -7.79 3.00 5.08
CA LEU A 20 -8.16 1.83 4.27
C LEU A 20 -7.24 1.66 3.07
N THR A 21 -6.89 2.74 2.38
CA THR A 21 -5.91 2.70 1.29
C THR A 21 -4.56 2.17 1.77
N LEU A 22 -4.03 2.71 2.87
CA LEU A 22 -2.72 2.31 3.40
C LEU A 22 -2.67 0.83 3.83
N ILE A 23 -3.72 0.35 4.51
CA ILE A 23 -3.80 -1.05 4.98
C ILE A 23 -3.77 -2.04 3.79
N TYR A 24 -4.47 -1.72 2.71
CA TYR A 24 -4.67 -2.65 1.60
C TYR A 24 -3.73 -2.45 0.41
N THR A 25 -2.86 -1.44 0.45
CA THR A 25 -1.86 -1.18 -0.60
C THR A 25 -0.42 -1.20 -0.12
N GLY A 26 -0.19 -1.07 1.18
CA GLY A 26 1.14 -0.98 1.75
C GLY A 26 1.90 0.31 1.40
N MET A 27 1.21 1.33 0.91
CA MET A 27 1.80 2.64 0.62
C MET A 27 2.31 3.34 1.88
N ARG A 28 3.22 4.30 1.70
CA ARG A 28 3.55 5.28 2.74
C ARG A 28 2.52 6.41 2.76
N VAL A 29 2.29 7.00 3.93
CA VAL A 29 1.33 8.11 4.05
C VAL A 29 1.70 9.31 3.16
N GLY A 30 2.98 9.60 2.97
CA GLY A 30 3.45 10.66 2.09
C GLY A 30 3.26 10.40 0.60
N GLU A 31 2.92 9.17 0.21
CA GLU A 31 2.66 8.80 -1.18
C GLU A 31 1.19 9.00 -1.60
N LEU A 32 0.28 9.14 -0.63
CA LEU A 32 -1.16 9.33 -0.88
C LEU A 32 -1.49 10.49 -1.84
N PRO A 33 -0.85 11.68 -1.74
CA PRO A 33 -1.16 12.80 -2.65
C PRO A 33 -0.92 12.48 -4.13
N SER A 34 -0.05 11.53 -4.45
CA SER A 34 0.32 11.17 -5.81
C SER A 34 -0.54 10.07 -6.45
N ILE A 35 -1.55 9.56 -5.73
CA ILE A 35 -2.40 8.46 -6.22
C ILE A 35 -3.12 8.86 -7.51
N LYS A 36 -3.04 7.97 -8.50
CA LYS A 36 -3.92 7.95 -9.68
C LYS A 36 -4.60 6.60 -9.75
N VAL A 37 -5.93 6.61 -9.90
CA VAL A 37 -6.75 5.40 -9.84
C VAL A 37 -7.17 4.99 -11.24
N TYR A 38 -7.05 3.70 -11.53
CA TYR A 38 -7.46 3.06 -12.77
C TYR A 38 -8.45 1.92 -12.45
N SER A 39 -8.94 1.22 -13.46
CA SER A 39 -9.97 0.19 -13.26
C SER A 39 -9.57 -0.98 -12.36
N ASN A 40 -8.30 -1.42 -12.43
CA ASN A 40 -7.81 -2.60 -11.74
C ASN A 40 -6.55 -2.37 -10.90
N TYR A 41 -6.05 -1.15 -10.86
CA TYR A 41 -4.85 -0.78 -10.14
C TYR A 41 -4.85 0.71 -9.82
N LEU A 42 -3.96 1.11 -8.95
CA LEU A 42 -3.59 2.52 -8.77
C LEU A 42 -2.08 2.68 -8.99
N THR A 43 -1.67 3.91 -9.22
CA THR A 43 -0.26 4.28 -9.24
C THR A 43 0.03 5.30 -8.15
N CYS A 44 1.27 5.33 -7.69
CA CYS A 44 1.78 6.37 -6.81
C CYS A 44 3.26 6.64 -7.09
N ILE A 45 3.73 7.81 -6.67
CA ILE A 45 5.14 8.18 -6.73
C ILE A 45 5.81 7.72 -5.44
N THR A 46 6.91 6.98 -5.57
CA THR A 46 7.67 6.46 -4.42
C THR A 46 8.35 7.59 -3.66
N GLU A 47 8.04 7.74 -2.36
CA GLU A 47 8.47 8.86 -1.53
C GLU A 47 10.00 8.93 -1.33
N LYS A 48 10.66 7.78 -1.29
CA LYS A 48 12.11 7.70 -1.08
C LYS A 48 12.83 7.36 -2.39
N THR A 49 12.89 8.31 -3.30
CA THR A 49 13.86 8.26 -4.39
C THR A 49 15.20 8.82 -3.91
N ARG A 50 16.32 8.19 -4.29
CA ARG A 50 17.65 8.74 -3.99
C ARG A 50 17.76 10.14 -4.58
N ARG A 51 18.40 11.07 -3.86
CA ARG A 51 18.70 12.41 -4.37
C ARG A 51 19.35 12.29 -5.75
N GLY A 52 18.76 12.95 -6.76
CA GLY A 52 19.25 12.99 -8.12
C GLY A 52 18.75 11.89 -9.07
N HIS A 53 17.77 11.07 -8.67
CA HIS A 53 17.08 10.14 -9.55
C HIS A 53 15.70 10.66 -9.94
N ASP A 54 15.22 10.25 -11.12
CA ASP A 54 13.87 10.54 -11.61
C ASP A 54 12.80 9.96 -10.65
N GLU A 55 11.64 10.57 -10.67
CA GLU A 55 10.49 10.06 -9.91
C GLU A 55 10.15 8.63 -10.32
N VAL A 56 10.06 7.73 -9.34
CA VAL A 56 9.68 6.35 -9.59
C VAL A 56 8.19 6.18 -9.35
N VAL A 57 7.45 5.98 -10.44
CA VAL A 57 6.02 5.62 -10.40
C VAL A 57 5.90 4.11 -10.28
N ARG A 58 5.16 3.63 -9.27
CA ARG A 58 4.86 2.21 -9.15
C ARG A 58 3.37 1.94 -9.29
N LYS A 59 3.09 0.78 -9.87
CA LYS A 59 1.74 0.25 -10.07
C LYS A 59 1.41 -0.72 -8.95
N ILE A 60 0.26 -0.52 -8.30
CA ILE A 60 -0.25 -1.39 -7.24
C ILE A 60 -1.59 -1.96 -7.70
N PRO A 61 -1.67 -3.27 -8.02
CA PRO A 61 -2.91 -3.90 -8.42
C PRO A 61 -3.95 -3.93 -7.31
N PHE A 62 -5.22 -3.92 -7.69
CA PHE A 62 -6.31 -4.12 -6.73
C PHE A 62 -6.39 -5.58 -6.32
N THR A 63 -6.00 -5.84 -5.09
CA THR A 63 -6.15 -7.17 -4.49
C THR A 63 -7.62 -7.49 -4.19
N PRO A 64 -8.01 -8.77 -4.07
CA PRO A 64 -9.35 -9.13 -3.61
C PRO A 64 -9.74 -8.50 -2.28
N MET A 65 -8.76 -8.29 -1.38
CA MET A 65 -9.01 -7.65 -0.09
C MET A 65 -9.31 -6.16 -0.23
N LEU A 66 -8.58 -5.43 -1.09
CA LEU A 66 -8.89 -4.04 -1.39
C LEU A 66 -10.28 -3.91 -2.04
N LYS A 67 -10.61 -4.80 -2.98
CA LYS A 67 -11.93 -4.80 -3.66
C LYS A 67 -13.10 -4.98 -2.70
N LYS A 68 -12.94 -5.68 -1.58
CA LYS A 68 -13.99 -5.83 -0.56
C LYS A 68 -14.37 -4.52 0.15
N VAL A 69 -13.48 -3.55 0.15
CA VAL A 69 -13.65 -2.28 0.87
C VAL A 69 -13.57 -1.06 -0.04
N ILE A 70 -13.43 -1.27 -1.35
CA ILE A 70 -13.19 -0.18 -2.30
C ILE A 70 -14.31 0.85 -2.33
N ASP A 71 -15.55 0.41 -2.13
CA ASP A 71 -16.74 1.29 -2.09
C ASP A 71 -16.78 2.19 -0.84
N LEU A 72 -15.95 1.89 0.16
CA LEU A 72 -15.76 2.73 1.36
C LEU A 72 -14.64 3.75 1.19
N ILE A 73 -13.88 3.68 0.10
CA ILE A 73 -12.71 4.52 -0.14
C ILE A 73 -13.06 5.64 -1.12
N ASP A 74 -13.02 6.87 -0.63
CA ASP A 74 -12.97 8.06 -1.45
C ASP A 74 -11.50 8.43 -1.69
N PHE A 75 -10.98 8.11 -2.88
CA PHE A 75 -9.57 8.36 -3.21
C PHE A 75 -9.23 9.85 -3.28
N GLU A 76 -10.19 10.74 -3.57
CA GLU A 76 -9.95 12.19 -3.48
C GLU A 76 -9.71 12.62 -2.04
N LYS A 77 -10.50 12.11 -1.11
CA LYS A 77 -10.26 12.33 0.32
C LYS A 77 -8.94 11.72 0.77
N ALA A 78 -8.60 10.52 0.30
CA ALA A 78 -7.32 9.90 0.62
C ALA A 78 -6.12 10.73 0.16
N ARG A 79 -6.21 11.36 -1.02
CA ARG A 79 -5.15 12.23 -1.58
C ARG A 79 -4.99 13.55 -0.84
N THR A 80 -6.06 14.11 -0.34
CA THR A 80 -6.09 15.46 0.22
C THR A 80 -6.03 15.51 1.74
N VAL A 81 -6.20 14.37 2.42
CA VAL A 81 -6.17 14.30 3.86
C VAL A 81 -4.77 14.60 4.41
N SER A 82 -4.70 15.34 5.50
CA SER A 82 -3.42 15.57 6.17
C SER A 82 -2.88 14.30 6.83
N PRO A 83 -1.55 14.09 6.84
CA PRO A 83 -0.95 12.98 7.61
C PRO A 83 -1.29 13.02 9.10
N TYR A 84 -1.58 14.20 9.63
CA TYR A 84 -2.02 14.38 11.00
C TYR A 84 -3.38 13.71 11.24
N SER A 85 -4.36 13.90 10.34
CA SER A 85 -5.69 13.28 10.46
C SER A 85 -5.61 11.74 10.42
N VAL A 86 -4.71 11.19 9.62
CA VAL A 86 -4.46 9.75 9.55
C VAL A 86 -3.92 9.22 10.88
N ARG A 87 -2.93 9.93 11.44
CA ARG A 87 -2.36 9.59 12.75
C ARG A 87 -3.37 9.72 13.89
N ASP A 88 -4.16 10.79 13.87
CA ASP A 88 -5.20 11.03 14.89
C ASP A 88 -6.25 9.91 14.89
N LEU A 89 -6.71 9.51 13.71
CA LEU A 89 -7.64 8.39 13.57
C LEU A 89 -7.05 7.09 14.16
N LEU A 90 -5.80 6.77 13.82
CA LEU A 90 -5.13 5.59 14.37
C LEU A 90 -5.01 5.67 15.89
N LYS A 91 -4.61 6.81 16.43
CA LYS A 91 -4.42 7.02 17.88
C LYS A 91 -5.71 6.90 18.69
N ARG A 92 -6.86 7.19 18.11
CA ARG A 92 -8.17 7.00 18.76
C ARG A 92 -8.47 5.53 19.02
N ILE A 93 -7.97 4.64 18.14
CA ILE A 93 -8.24 3.19 18.22
C ILE A 93 -7.07 2.48 18.91
N PHE A 94 -5.84 2.86 18.57
CA PHE A 94 -4.60 2.26 19.04
C PHE A 94 -3.59 3.35 19.43
N PRO A 95 -3.62 3.84 20.69
CA PRO A 95 -2.75 4.93 21.13
C PRO A 95 -1.25 4.68 20.94
N ASP A 96 -0.83 3.43 21.05
CA ASP A 96 0.59 3.03 21.00
C ASP A 96 1.07 2.56 19.62
N ARG A 97 0.18 2.60 18.61
CA ARG A 97 0.52 2.14 17.25
C ARG A 97 0.92 3.29 16.34
N HIS A 98 1.65 2.96 15.28
CA HIS A 98 2.15 3.90 14.28
C HIS A 98 1.57 3.63 12.89
N VAL A 99 1.34 4.68 12.10
CA VAL A 99 0.77 4.59 10.74
C VAL A 99 1.61 3.67 9.84
N HIS A 100 2.91 3.62 10.02
CA HIS A 100 3.80 2.76 9.24
C HIS A 100 3.53 1.25 9.43
N GLU A 101 2.87 0.87 10.54
CA GLU A 101 2.47 -0.52 10.79
C GLU A 101 1.42 -1.04 9.81
N PHE A 102 0.63 -0.17 9.18
CA PHE A 102 -0.28 -0.57 8.09
C PHE A 102 0.48 -1.21 6.93
N ARG A 103 1.62 -0.64 6.60
CA ARG A 103 2.49 -1.14 5.56
C ARG A 103 3.10 -2.50 5.93
N TYR A 104 3.58 -2.66 7.17
CA TYR A 104 4.06 -3.96 7.65
C TYR A 104 2.96 -5.01 7.62
N THR A 105 1.74 -4.65 8.00
CA THR A 105 0.59 -5.54 7.95
C THR A 105 0.31 -6.01 6.51
N PHE A 106 0.30 -5.09 5.55
CA PHE A 106 0.12 -5.44 4.14
C PHE A 106 1.21 -6.41 3.65
N ILE A 107 2.48 -6.07 3.90
CA ILE A 107 3.63 -6.89 3.48
C ILE A 107 3.54 -8.30 4.07
N THR A 108 3.26 -8.39 5.37
CA THR A 108 3.15 -9.68 6.07
C THR A 108 2.02 -10.51 5.49
N ARG A 109 0.83 -9.93 5.34
CA ARG A 109 -0.34 -10.63 4.78
C ARG A 109 -0.13 -11.07 3.34
N ALA A 110 0.46 -10.23 2.50
CA ALA A 110 0.77 -10.62 1.12
C ALA A 110 1.75 -11.80 1.06
N LYS A 111 2.80 -11.80 1.90
CA LYS A 111 3.74 -12.92 2.00
C LYS A 111 3.07 -14.20 2.52
N GLU A 112 2.24 -14.10 3.56
CA GLU A 112 1.46 -15.24 4.09
C GLU A 112 0.51 -15.84 3.06
N CYS A 113 -0.01 -15.03 2.14
CA CYS A 113 -0.82 -15.48 1.00
C CYS A 113 0.01 -16.09 -0.15
N GLY A 114 1.31 -16.22 -0.01
CA GLY A 114 2.19 -16.83 -1.02
C GLY A 114 2.46 -15.93 -2.24
N VAL A 115 2.33 -14.61 -2.09
CA VAL A 115 2.76 -13.66 -3.13
C VAL A 115 4.29 -13.69 -3.21
N ASN A 116 4.82 -13.65 -4.44
CA ASN A 116 6.24 -13.56 -4.67
C ASN A 116 6.84 -12.38 -3.87
N PRO A 117 7.84 -12.60 -2.99
CA PRO A 117 8.42 -11.55 -2.15
C PRO A 117 8.95 -10.34 -2.91
N GLU A 118 9.50 -10.54 -4.12
CA GLU A 118 9.97 -9.43 -4.96
C GLU A 118 8.81 -8.56 -5.43
N VAL A 119 7.68 -9.17 -5.77
CA VAL A 119 6.46 -8.45 -6.15
C VAL A 119 5.91 -7.64 -4.97
N VAL A 120 5.90 -8.21 -3.77
CA VAL A 120 5.51 -7.47 -2.55
C VAL A 120 6.41 -6.26 -2.33
N MET A 121 7.71 -6.40 -2.57
CA MET A 121 8.67 -5.29 -2.45
C MET A 121 8.43 -4.21 -3.51
N ILE A 122 8.13 -4.59 -4.76
CA ILE A 122 7.75 -3.65 -5.83
C ILE A 122 6.52 -2.85 -5.42
N TRP A 123 5.44 -3.52 -5.02
CA TRP A 123 4.20 -2.83 -4.64
C TRP A 123 4.38 -1.90 -3.45
N SER A 124 5.16 -2.33 -2.47
CA SER A 124 5.43 -1.54 -1.29
C SER A 124 6.50 -0.45 -1.49
N GLY A 125 7.21 -0.43 -2.63
CA GLY A 125 8.27 0.55 -2.90
C GLY A 125 9.40 0.48 -1.89
N HIS A 126 9.76 -0.72 -1.42
CA HIS A 126 11.03 -0.93 -0.76
C HIS A 126 12.12 -0.80 -1.81
N GLU A 127 13.01 0.17 -1.63
CA GLU A 127 14.32 0.07 -2.26
C GLU A 127 14.94 -1.19 -1.69
N PHE A 128 15.45 -2.03 -2.59
CA PHE A 128 16.24 -3.18 -2.20
C PHE A 128 17.43 -2.63 -1.41
N ASP A 129 17.51 -2.97 -0.12
CA ASP A 129 18.60 -2.56 0.73
C ASP A 129 19.93 -2.91 0.06
N ASN A 130 20.82 -1.92 -0.02
CA ASN A 130 22.12 -2.03 -0.69
C ASN A 130 23.06 -3.06 -0.04
N ASP A 131 22.67 -3.66 1.06
CA ASP A 131 23.50 -4.57 1.85
C ASP A 131 23.53 -6.02 1.34
N VAL A 132 22.65 -6.37 0.38
CA VAL A 132 22.75 -7.68 -0.28
C VAL A 132 23.44 -7.51 -1.63
N LYS A 133 24.75 -7.60 -1.59
CA LYS A 133 25.68 -7.47 -2.76
C LYS A 133 25.43 -8.48 -3.90
N THR A 134 24.59 -9.48 -3.72
CA THR A 134 24.49 -10.64 -4.61
C THR A 134 23.45 -10.55 -5.72
N SER A 135 22.68 -9.48 -5.84
CA SER A 135 21.59 -9.47 -6.83
C SER A 135 21.39 -8.15 -7.60
N ARG A 136 22.37 -7.25 -7.61
CA ARG A 136 22.25 -5.99 -8.34
C ARG A 136 22.14 -6.20 -9.87
N VAL A 137 22.75 -7.25 -10.39
CA VAL A 137 22.75 -7.54 -11.84
C VAL A 137 21.39 -8.15 -12.24
N ASP A 138 20.88 -9.10 -11.47
CA ASP A 138 19.59 -9.76 -11.77
C ASP A 138 18.38 -8.85 -11.60
N ARG A 139 18.42 -7.91 -10.65
CA ARG A 139 17.29 -7.00 -10.35
C ARG A 139 17.06 -5.94 -11.42
N GLY A 140 18.08 -5.54 -12.15
CA GLY A 140 17.96 -4.56 -13.24
C GLY A 140 17.26 -5.10 -14.49
N TYR A 141 17.11 -6.42 -14.59
CA TYR A 141 16.59 -7.09 -15.78
C TYR A 141 15.27 -7.82 -15.59
N THR A 142 14.83 -8.04 -14.35
CA THR A 142 13.55 -8.72 -14.09
C THR A 142 12.42 -7.72 -14.11
N THR A 143 11.77 -7.59 -15.27
CA THR A 143 10.52 -6.85 -15.40
C THR A 143 9.37 -7.85 -15.44
N TYR A 144 8.51 -7.84 -14.44
CA TYR A 144 7.31 -8.66 -14.41
C TYR A 144 6.25 -8.08 -15.35
N SER A 145 5.58 -8.95 -16.12
CA SER A 145 4.42 -8.54 -16.92
C SER A 145 3.25 -8.11 -16.03
N ASP A 146 2.39 -7.25 -16.55
CA ASP A 146 1.16 -6.86 -15.86
C ASP A 146 0.29 -8.08 -15.53
N GLU A 147 0.19 -9.05 -16.45
CA GLU A 147 -0.53 -10.29 -16.22
C GLU A 147 0.01 -11.06 -15.01
N TYR A 148 1.32 -11.18 -14.89
CA TYR A 148 1.97 -11.81 -13.74
C TYR A 148 1.63 -11.05 -12.43
N LEU A 149 1.77 -9.72 -12.44
CA LEU A 149 1.47 -8.89 -11.27
C LEU A 149 0.01 -9.01 -10.85
N PHE A 150 -0.95 -9.02 -11.78
CA PHE A 150 -2.37 -9.22 -11.47
C PHE A 150 -2.66 -10.63 -10.95
N ARG A 151 -1.98 -11.65 -11.46
CA ARG A 151 -2.08 -13.02 -10.96
C ARG A 151 -1.57 -13.12 -9.52
N GLU A 152 -0.42 -12.50 -9.23
CA GLU A 152 0.11 -12.45 -7.87
C GLU A 152 -0.85 -11.69 -6.93
N ALA A 153 -1.43 -10.59 -7.37
CA ALA A 153 -2.41 -9.84 -6.59
C ALA A 153 -3.65 -10.67 -6.22
N SER A 154 -4.08 -11.58 -7.09
CA SER A 154 -5.24 -12.44 -6.86
C SER A 154 -5.06 -13.40 -5.69
N LYS A 155 -3.82 -13.67 -5.27
CA LYS A 155 -3.49 -14.51 -4.12
C LYS A 155 -3.80 -13.84 -2.78
N VAL A 156 -3.84 -12.51 -2.72
CA VAL A 156 -4.05 -11.76 -1.47
C VAL A 156 -5.49 -11.91 -1.00
N ARG A 157 -5.74 -13.02 -0.33
CA ARG A 157 -7.03 -13.39 0.27
C ARG A 157 -6.78 -13.93 1.68
N TYR A 158 -7.40 -13.32 2.64
CA TYR A 158 -7.36 -13.75 4.05
C TYR A 158 -8.67 -13.38 4.73
N GLU A 159 -8.94 -14.04 5.83
CA GLU A 159 -10.07 -13.68 6.70
C GLU A 159 -9.70 -12.48 7.57
N LEU A 160 -10.69 -11.63 7.79
CA LEU A 160 -10.58 -10.42 8.63
C LEU A 160 -11.12 -10.72 10.03
#